data_3ed53158833612d28cb875f673532eb9
#
_entry.id   3ed53158833612d28cb875f673532eb9
#
_cell.length_a   1.000
_cell.length_b   1.000
_cell.length_c   1.000
_cell.angle_alpha   90.00
_cell.angle_beta   90.00
_cell.angle_gamma   90.00
#
_symmetry.space_group_name_H-M   'P 1'
#
loop_
_entity.id
_entity.type
_entity.pdbx_description
1 polymer ?
#
loop_
_entity_poly.entity_id
_entity_poly.type
_entity_poly.pdbx_seq_one_letter_code
_entity_poly.pdbx_strand_id
1 'polypeptide(L)'
;MFKKVFRKGCLVRTGHVILTWATTLVLFLHDTDLRKYEERGELTHPVVFASLVLISVMLYFTVSLMDPGFVLSDVETSSTNEELEEMMPQTARLRRCGYCLLLQPMRAKHCKVCNRCVRRFDHHCPWIENCVGERNHRWFLLYLGVQLLVLLWGLQTAWSGIVSTPTWKLWLVQNGFLLAALGVTGVFSGVVVLLLGCHLYLASSSTTTWEFMSRHRISYLKHCDTEENPFDRGLLCNLWDFFCVCRTVAWEKVYAKVRASAV
;
A
#
# COMPACT_ATOMS: atom_id res chain seq x y z
N MET A 1 12.67 20.61 11.20
CA MET A 1 12.49 19.54 10.23
C MET A 1 11.07 18.97 10.22
N PHE A 2 10.46 18.65 11.37
CA PHE A 2 9.08 18.14 11.50
C PHE A 2 8.00 19.03 10.84
N LYS A 3 8.07 20.36 10.95
CA LYS A 3 7.09 21.28 10.34
C LYS A 3 7.00 21.18 8.81
N LYS A 4 8.11 20.88 8.09
CA LYS A 4 8.10 20.74 6.61
C LYS A 4 7.48 19.43 6.15
N VAL A 5 7.72 18.32 6.88
CA VAL A 5 7.16 16.99 6.58
C VAL A 5 5.65 16.98 6.83
N PHE A 6 5.21 17.57 7.94
CA PHE A 6 3.78 17.69 8.28
C PHE A 6 3.00 18.52 7.24
N ARG A 7 3.62 19.60 6.73
CA ARG A 7 3.00 20.49 5.73
C ARG A 7 2.82 19.80 4.37
N LYS A 8 3.80 19.00 3.92
CA LYS A 8 3.69 18.24 2.65
C LYS A 8 2.66 17.13 2.75
N GLY A 9 2.69 16.33 3.80
CA GLY A 9 1.73 15.26 4.02
C GLY A 9 0.30 15.77 4.19
N CYS A 10 0.10 16.96 4.76
CA CYS A 10 -1.20 17.60 4.84
C CYS A 10 -1.75 17.93 3.44
N LEU A 11 -0.93 18.48 2.54
CA LEU A 11 -1.35 18.83 1.18
C LEU A 11 -1.77 17.60 0.38
N VAL A 12 -1.00 16.50 0.43
CA VAL A 12 -1.34 15.27 -0.29
C VAL A 12 -2.64 14.67 0.22
N ARG A 13 -2.80 14.58 1.55
CA ARG A 13 -4.04 14.08 2.17
C ARG A 13 -5.24 14.93 1.84
N THR A 14 -5.11 16.25 1.93
CA THR A 14 -6.17 17.19 1.58
C THR A 14 -6.53 17.08 0.09
N GLY A 15 -5.53 17.03 -0.79
CA GLY A 15 -5.74 16.84 -2.23
C GLY A 15 -6.46 15.53 -2.55
N HIS A 16 -6.08 14.43 -1.90
CA HIS A 16 -6.76 13.14 -2.05
C HIS A 16 -8.25 13.23 -1.64
N VAL A 17 -8.53 13.80 -0.48
CA VAL A 17 -9.91 13.97 0.03
C VAL A 17 -10.73 14.85 -0.89
N ILE A 18 -10.19 16.02 -1.29
CA ILE A 18 -10.89 16.94 -2.20
C ILE A 18 -11.20 16.25 -3.54
N LEU A 19 -10.21 15.58 -4.14
CA LEU A 19 -10.40 14.88 -5.42
C LEU A 19 -11.45 13.78 -5.32
N THR A 20 -11.40 12.98 -4.26
CA THR A 20 -12.37 11.90 -4.02
C THR A 20 -13.79 12.44 -3.88
N TRP A 21 -13.99 13.45 -3.03
CA TRP A 21 -15.33 14.00 -2.81
C TRP A 21 -15.82 14.83 -3.99
N ALA A 22 -14.96 15.59 -4.68
CA ALA A 22 -15.34 16.31 -5.90
C ALA A 22 -15.81 15.34 -7.00
N THR A 23 -15.06 14.25 -7.23
CA THR A 23 -15.49 13.22 -8.19
C THR A 23 -16.79 12.57 -7.76
N THR A 24 -16.93 12.18 -6.49
CA THR A 24 -18.18 11.60 -5.96
C THR A 24 -19.36 12.54 -6.13
N LEU A 25 -19.18 13.83 -5.81
CA LEU A 25 -20.24 14.85 -5.98
C LEU A 25 -20.67 14.99 -7.44
N VAL A 26 -19.72 14.98 -8.38
CA VAL A 26 -20.05 15.00 -9.82
C VAL A 26 -20.94 13.81 -10.18
N LEU A 27 -20.65 12.60 -9.67
CA LEU A 27 -21.44 11.40 -9.97
C LEU A 27 -22.86 11.45 -9.42
N PHE A 28 -23.08 12.13 -8.30
CA PHE A 28 -24.42 12.28 -7.69
C PHE A 28 -25.22 13.46 -8.26
N LEU A 29 -24.57 14.53 -8.73
CA LEU A 29 -25.24 15.73 -9.24
C LEU A 29 -25.64 15.62 -10.70
N HIS A 30 -24.97 14.80 -11.50
CA HIS A 30 -25.29 14.60 -12.91
C HIS A 30 -26.31 13.47 -13.09
N ASP A 31 -26.94 13.40 -14.28
CA ASP A 31 -27.92 12.38 -14.63
C ASP A 31 -27.27 11.01 -14.90
N THR A 32 -26.64 10.47 -13.85
CA THR A 32 -26.03 9.16 -13.83
C THR A 32 -26.99 8.10 -13.32
N ASP A 33 -26.58 6.82 -13.40
CA ASP A 33 -27.39 5.73 -12.85
C ASP A 33 -27.59 5.87 -11.33
N LEU A 34 -26.59 6.39 -10.57
CA LEU A 34 -26.75 6.63 -9.13
C LEU A 34 -27.88 7.62 -8.85
N ARG A 35 -27.96 8.72 -9.60
CA ARG A 35 -29.03 9.71 -9.48
C ARG A 35 -30.39 9.13 -9.89
N LYS A 36 -30.45 8.36 -10.98
CA LYS A 36 -31.67 7.69 -11.42
C LYS A 36 -32.22 6.70 -10.39
N TYR A 37 -31.32 5.97 -9.68
CA TYR A 37 -31.73 5.12 -8.56
C TYR A 37 -32.29 5.93 -7.40
N GLU A 38 -31.65 7.04 -7.04
CA GLU A 38 -32.12 7.96 -6.00
C GLU A 38 -33.51 8.51 -6.30
N GLU A 39 -33.73 9.00 -7.52
CA GLU A 39 -35.01 9.55 -7.98
C GLU A 39 -36.13 8.51 -7.99
N ARG A 40 -35.81 7.22 -8.17
CA ARG A 40 -36.80 6.11 -8.07
C ARG A 40 -37.04 5.64 -6.63
N GLY A 41 -36.30 6.18 -5.64
CA GLY A 41 -36.36 5.72 -4.26
C GLY A 41 -35.58 4.43 -4.00
N GLU A 42 -34.76 3.96 -4.95
CA GLU A 42 -33.92 2.76 -4.85
C GLU A 42 -32.58 3.11 -4.19
N LEU A 43 -32.59 3.44 -2.93
CA LEU A 43 -31.42 3.99 -2.21
C LEU A 43 -30.28 2.98 -1.98
N THR A 44 -30.47 1.69 -2.24
CA THR A 44 -29.46 0.65 -2.00
C THR A 44 -28.15 0.95 -2.75
N HIS A 45 -28.18 1.23 -4.05
CA HIS A 45 -27.00 1.48 -4.87
C HIS A 45 -26.26 2.76 -4.44
N PRO A 46 -26.93 3.93 -4.31
CA PRO A 46 -26.31 5.16 -3.82
C PRO A 46 -25.67 5.00 -2.45
N VAL A 47 -26.36 4.35 -1.50
CA VAL A 47 -25.87 4.14 -0.13
C VAL A 47 -24.65 3.21 -0.10
N VAL A 48 -24.69 2.10 -0.84
CA VAL A 48 -23.53 1.17 -0.91
C VAL A 48 -22.34 1.85 -1.56
N PHE A 49 -22.52 2.60 -2.66
CA PHE A 49 -21.44 3.35 -3.29
C PHE A 49 -20.83 4.39 -2.33
N ALA A 50 -21.65 5.22 -1.69
CA ALA A 50 -21.18 6.22 -0.73
C ALA A 50 -20.46 5.57 0.46
N SER A 51 -20.95 4.43 0.94
CA SER A 51 -20.31 3.66 2.01
C SER A 51 -18.93 3.13 1.60
N LEU A 52 -18.79 2.61 0.38
CA LEU A 52 -17.49 2.17 -0.15
C LEU A 52 -16.51 3.33 -0.30
N VAL A 53 -16.96 4.50 -0.77
CA VAL A 53 -16.13 5.73 -0.81
C VAL A 53 -15.66 6.09 0.60
N LEU A 54 -16.56 6.09 1.58
CA LEU A 54 -16.21 6.40 2.97
C LEU A 54 -15.20 5.39 3.53
N ILE A 55 -15.42 4.09 3.33
CA ILE A 55 -14.50 3.03 3.74
C ILE A 55 -13.12 3.23 3.09
N SER A 56 -13.07 3.56 1.81
CA SER A 56 -11.81 3.84 1.10
C SER A 56 -11.06 5.01 1.71
N VAL A 57 -11.75 6.11 2.02
CA VAL A 57 -11.15 7.28 2.68
C VAL A 57 -10.65 6.92 4.09
N MET A 58 -11.41 6.12 4.85
CA MET A 58 -10.98 5.66 6.18
C MET A 58 -9.73 4.78 6.10
N LEU A 59 -9.69 3.84 5.17
CA LEU A 59 -8.50 2.99 4.92
C LEU A 59 -7.30 3.81 4.48
N TYR A 60 -7.49 4.81 3.61
CA TYR A 60 -6.44 5.76 3.23
C TYR A 60 -5.82 6.44 4.45
N PHE A 61 -6.62 7.00 5.36
CA PHE A 61 -6.12 7.63 6.57
C PHE A 61 -5.47 6.61 7.51
N THR A 62 -6.03 5.42 7.63
CA THR A 62 -5.43 4.33 8.42
C THR A 62 -4.01 4.06 7.95
N VAL A 63 -3.79 3.82 6.66
CA VAL A 63 -2.45 3.52 6.13
C VAL A 63 -1.52 4.73 6.20
N SER A 64 -2.04 5.93 5.97
CA SER A 64 -1.29 7.18 5.97
C SER A 64 -0.78 7.59 7.37
N LEU A 65 -1.51 7.25 8.43
CA LEU A 65 -1.22 7.69 9.81
C LEU A 65 -0.67 6.57 10.70
N MET A 66 -0.90 5.32 10.32
CA MET A 66 -0.46 4.15 11.09
C MET A 66 1.06 4.04 11.11
N ASP A 67 1.62 3.59 12.24
CA ASP A 67 3.03 3.22 12.35
C ASP A 67 3.35 2.04 11.40
N PRO A 68 4.25 2.20 10.40
CA PRO A 68 4.61 1.14 9.48
C PRO A 68 5.45 0.02 10.11
N GLY A 69 5.83 0.14 11.38
CA GLY A 69 6.76 -0.73 12.10
C GLY A 69 8.12 -0.07 12.28
N PHE A 70 8.15 1.14 12.87
CA PHE A 70 9.41 1.79 13.19
C PHE A 70 10.20 1.01 14.25
N VAL A 71 11.51 0.91 14.04
CA VAL A 71 12.43 0.35 15.04
C VAL A 71 12.69 1.41 16.10
N LEU A 72 12.33 1.14 17.36
CA LEU A 72 12.31 2.16 18.42
C LEU A 72 13.56 2.16 19.29
N SER A 73 14.16 0.99 19.60
CA SER A 73 15.36 0.89 20.47
C SER A 73 16.10 -0.42 20.27
N ASP A 74 17.37 -0.46 20.70
CA ASP A 74 18.18 -1.68 20.74
C ASP A 74 17.67 -2.70 21.79
N VAL A 75 16.85 -2.27 22.76
CA VAL A 75 16.38 -3.09 23.89
C VAL A 75 15.44 -4.24 23.44
N GLU A 76 14.63 -4.00 22.40
CA GLU A 76 13.79 -5.08 21.82
C GLU A 76 14.63 -6.15 21.10
N THR A 77 15.88 -5.83 20.82
CA THR A 77 16.81 -6.67 20.04
C THR A 77 17.84 -7.40 20.94
N SER A 78 18.14 -6.90 22.14
CA SER A 78 19.29 -7.32 22.94
C SER A 78 19.16 -8.69 23.61
N SER A 79 17.98 -9.08 24.08
CA SER A 79 17.85 -10.30 24.92
C SER A 79 17.81 -11.62 24.17
N THR A 80 17.75 -11.57 22.84
CA THR A 80 17.71 -12.79 21.99
C THR A 80 18.83 -12.83 20.94
N ASN A 81 19.69 -11.84 20.91
CA ASN A 81 20.60 -11.63 19.78
C ASN A 81 21.97 -12.29 19.93
N GLU A 82 22.53 -12.44 21.14
CA GLU A 82 23.85 -13.02 21.29
C GLU A 82 23.87 -14.50 20.87
N GLU A 83 22.90 -15.30 21.33
CA GLU A 83 22.77 -16.70 20.90
C GLU A 83 22.39 -16.82 19.41
N LEU A 84 21.63 -15.84 18.87
CA LEU A 84 21.17 -15.85 17.49
C LEU A 84 22.28 -15.38 16.53
N GLU A 85 23.14 -14.44 16.93
CA GLU A 85 24.30 -13.99 16.16
C GLU A 85 25.36 -15.09 16.01
N GLU A 86 25.53 -15.96 17.02
CA GLU A 86 26.41 -17.12 16.92
C GLU A 86 25.91 -18.19 15.94
N MET A 87 24.60 -18.33 15.82
CA MET A 87 23.96 -19.30 14.91
C MET A 87 23.85 -18.80 13.46
N MET A 88 24.00 -17.49 13.21
CA MET A 88 23.87 -16.94 11.87
C MET A 88 25.17 -16.92 11.08
N PRO A 89 25.15 -17.29 9.76
CA PRO A 89 26.31 -17.11 8.90
C PRO A 89 26.76 -15.64 8.90
N GLN A 90 28.07 -15.40 8.77
CA GLN A 90 28.65 -14.05 8.77
C GLN A 90 27.99 -13.13 7.73
N THR A 91 27.49 -13.71 6.63
CA THR A 91 26.78 -12.99 5.53
C THR A 91 25.41 -12.47 5.94
N ALA A 92 24.79 -13.00 6.99
CA ALA A 92 23.46 -12.65 7.47
C ALA A 92 23.47 -11.84 8.79
N ARG A 93 24.64 -11.45 9.27
CA ARG A 93 24.78 -10.67 10.51
C ARG A 93 24.00 -9.36 10.42
N LEU A 94 23.37 -9.00 11.53
CA LEU A 94 22.60 -7.76 11.65
C LEU A 94 23.51 -6.54 11.46
N ARG A 95 23.00 -5.51 10.82
CA ARG A 95 23.76 -4.29 10.54
C ARG A 95 23.31 -3.15 11.44
N ARG A 96 24.27 -2.40 11.96
CA ARG A 96 23.96 -1.12 12.64
C ARG A 96 23.67 -0.05 11.61
N CYS A 97 22.56 0.66 11.79
CA CYS A 97 22.19 1.79 10.93
C CYS A 97 23.11 2.98 11.18
N GLY A 98 23.79 3.49 10.16
CA GLY A 98 24.67 4.66 10.28
C GLY A 98 23.96 5.98 10.56
N TYR A 99 22.63 6.05 10.43
CA TYR A 99 21.82 7.24 10.71
C TYR A 99 21.12 7.18 12.07
N CYS A 100 20.52 6.05 12.41
CA CYS A 100 19.78 5.88 13.66
C CYS A 100 20.66 5.30 14.78
N LEU A 101 21.81 4.76 14.43
CA LEU A 101 22.76 4.05 15.32
C LEU A 101 22.15 2.81 16.01
N LEU A 102 21.01 2.35 15.54
CA LEU A 102 20.28 1.18 16.02
C LEU A 102 20.69 -0.07 15.24
N LEU A 103 20.65 -1.24 15.88
CA LEU A 103 20.76 -2.51 15.22
C LEU A 103 19.51 -2.75 14.36
N GLN A 104 19.70 -2.95 13.07
CA GLN A 104 18.59 -3.18 12.12
C GLN A 104 18.19 -4.64 12.16
N PRO A 105 16.95 -4.98 12.58
CA PRO A 105 16.43 -6.33 12.39
C PRO A 105 16.48 -6.76 10.92
N MET A 106 16.51 -8.06 10.67
CA MET A 106 16.47 -8.58 9.30
C MET A 106 15.23 -8.05 8.56
N ARG A 107 15.37 -7.79 7.27
CA ARG A 107 14.37 -7.15 6.42
C ARG A 107 14.03 -5.69 6.79
N ALA A 108 14.73 -5.09 7.78
CA ALA A 108 14.56 -3.67 8.09
C ALA A 108 15.49 -2.79 7.25
N LYS A 109 15.04 -1.55 6.99
CA LYS A 109 15.80 -0.55 6.25
C LYS A 109 15.54 0.85 6.77
N HIS A 110 16.57 1.70 6.74
CA HIS A 110 16.43 3.13 7.02
C HIS A 110 15.75 3.87 5.86
N CYS A 111 14.64 4.52 6.14
CA CYS A 111 13.98 5.43 5.21
C CYS A 111 14.54 6.84 5.36
N LYS A 112 15.17 7.37 4.32
CA LYS A 112 15.73 8.74 4.34
C LYS A 112 14.67 9.83 4.45
N VAL A 113 13.45 9.59 3.97
CA VAL A 113 12.34 10.57 4.02
C VAL A 113 11.74 10.64 5.42
N CYS A 114 11.44 9.48 6.04
CA CYS A 114 10.93 9.41 7.41
C CYS A 114 12.02 9.58 8.47
N ASN A 115 13.30 9.46 8.08
CA ASN A 115 14.49 9.48 8.94
C ASN A 115 14.41 8.46 10.09
N ARG A 116 13.90 7.26 9.80
CA ARG A 116 13.72 6.15 10.75
C ARG A 116 13.95 4.81 10.05
N CYS A 117 14.35 3.79 10.82
CA CYS A 117 14.37 2.40 10.37
C CYS A 117 12.97 1.80 10.45
N VAL A 118 12.57 1.05 9.42
CA VAL A 118 11.26 0.42 9.30
C VAL A 118 11.45 -1.08 9.13
N ARG A 119 10.75 -1.89 9.91
CA ARG A 119 10.74 -3.36 9.87
C ARG A 119 10.03 -3.84 8.60
N ARG A 120 10.57 -4.90 7.98
CA ARG A 120 10.08 -5.45 6.71
C ARG A 120 9.73 -4.32 5.73
N PHE A 121 10.71 -3.43 5.51
CA PHE A 121 10.54 -2.25 4.69
C PHE A 121 10.17 -2.63 3.27
N ASP A 122 9.06 -2.08 2.78
CA ASP A 122 8.65 -2.24 1.39
C ASP A 122 9.08 -1.03 0.56
N HIS A 123 8.49 0.11 0.80
CA HIS A 123 8.85 1.40 0.19
C HIS A 123 8.36 2.58 1.02
N HIS A 124 8.82 3.79 0.69
CA HIS A 124 8.18 5.03 1.12
C HIS A 124 7.21 5.47 0.04
N CYS A 125 5.94 5.58 0.36
CA CYS A 125 4.88 5.94 -0.58
C CYS A 125 4.54 7.43 -0.47
N PRO A 126 4.83 8.25 -1.50
CA PRO A 126 4.52 9.68 -1.45
C PRO A 126 3.02 9.97 -1.49
N TRP A 127 2.18 9.05 -2.01
CA TRP A 127 0.74 9.23 -2.09
C TRP A 127 0.03 9.14 -0.75
N ILE A 128 0.55 8.31 0.16
CA ILE A 128 0.04 8.23 1.54
C ILE A 128 0.92 9.01 2.53
N GLU A 129 2.04 9.58 2.05
CA GLU A 129 3.05 10.30 2.86
C GLU A 129 3.51 9.49 4.08
N ASN A 130 3.71 8.18 3.87
CA ASN A 130 4.17 7.24 4.88
C ASN A 130 5.00 6.12 4.26
N CYS A 131 5.77 5.39 5.08
CA CYS A 131 6.35 4.13 4.67
C CYS A 131 5.29 3.03 4.66
N VAL A 132 5.48 2.06 3.74
CA VAL A 132 4.83 0.75 3.79
C VAL A 132 5.84 -0.23 4.37
N GLY A 133 5.43 -0.96 5.41
CA GLY A 133 6.27 -1.89 6.16
C GLY A 133 5.46 -2.95 6.91
N GLU A 134 6.07 -3.64 7.85
CA GLU A 134 5.53 -4.84 8.50
C GLU A 134 4.10 -4.67 9.05
N ARG A 135 3.79 -3.51 9.66
CA ARG A 135 2.52 -3.31 10.35
C ARG A 135 1.38 -2.83 9.46
N ASN A 136 1.68 -2.04 8.42
CA ASN A 136 0.65 -1.42 7.58
C ASN A 136 0.54 -1.96 6.16
N HIS A 137 1.42 -2.87 5.70
CA HIS A 137 1.42 -3.36 4.33
C HIS A 137 0.11 -4.07 3.95
N ARG A 138 -0.46 -4.91 4.84
CA ARG A 138 -1.76 -5.56 4.59
C ARG A 138 -2.92 -4.55 4.48
N TRP A 139 -2.91 -3.50 5.29
CA TRP A 139 -3.89 -2.42 5.23
C TRP A 139 -3.76 -1.60 3.94
N PHE A 140 -2.51 -1.44 3.45
CA PHE A 140 -2.24 -0.82 2.16
C PHE A 140 -2.85 -1.63 1.01
N LEU A 141 -2.72 -2.97 0.99
CA LEU A 141 -3.36 -3.82 -0.01
C LEU A 141 -4.89 -3.77 0.10
N LEU A 142 -5.44 -3.80 1.30
CA LEU A 142 -6.88 -3.67 1.51
C LEU A 142 -7.40 -2.32 0.98
N TYR A 143 -6.67 -1.23 1.27
CA TYR A 143 -6.96 0.09 0.71
C TYR A 143 -6.96 0.05 -0.81
N LEU A 144 -5.93 -0.49 -1.46
CA LEU A 144 -5.87 -0.59 -2.93
C LEU A 144 -7.05 -1.39 -3.50
N GLY A 145 -7.44 -2.50 -2.86
CA GLY A 145 -8.57 -3.31 -3.29
C GLY A 145 -9.91 -2.55 -3.22
N VAL A 146 -10.21 -1.91 -2.09
CA VAL A 146 -11.44 -1.11 -1.93
C VAL A 146 -11.41 0.12 -2.85
N GLN A 147 -10.27 0.79 -2.96
CA GLN A 147 -10.10 1.93 -3.87
C GLN A 147 -10.36 1.53 -5.33
N LEU A 148 -9.88 0.35 -5.75
CA LEU A 148 -10.15 -0.15 -7.11
C LEU A 148 -11.64 -0.37 -7.35
N LEU A 149 -12.38 -0.95 -6.40
CA LEU A 149 -13.83 -1.13 -6.50
C LEU A 149 -14.55 0.21 -6.66
N VAL A 150 -14.18 1.21 -5.85
CA VAL A 150 -14.74 2.57 -5.93
C VAL A 150 -14.45 3.20 -7.30
N LEU A 151 -13.21 3.07 -7.79
CA LEU A 151 -12.79 3.66 -9.06
C LEU A 151 -13.51 3.01 -10.26
N LEU A 152 -13.61 1.68 -10.29
CA LEU A 152 -14.29 0.95 -11.38
C LEU A 152 -15.80 1.23 -11.40
N TRP A 153 -16.43 1.26 -10.22
CA TRP A 153 -17.85 1.62 -10.13
C TRP A 153 -18.07 3.09 -10.50
N GLY A 154 -17.21 4.01 -10.03
CA GLY A 154 -17.24 5.41 -10.42
C GLY A 154 -17.05 5.62 -11.92
N LEU A 155 -16.17 4.85 -12.56
CA LEU A 155 -15.94 4.86 -14.00
C LEU A 155 -17.21 4.45 -14.77
N GLN A 156 -17.85 3.35 -14.37
CA GLN A 156 -19.12 2.89 -14.95
C GLN A 156 -20.22 3.94 -14.77
N THR A 157 -20.35 4.49 -13.55
CA THR A 157 -21.35 5.52 -13.24
C THR A 157 -21.13 6.78 -14.06
N ALA A 158 -19.90 7.28 -14.20
CA ALA A 158 -19.61 8.45 -15.02
C ALA A 158 -19.95 8.18 -16.50
N TRP A 159 -19.66 6.98 -16.99
CA TRP A 159 -20.02 6.58 -18.36
C TRP A 159 -21.53 6.57 -18.59
N SER A 160 -22.31 6.10 -17.62
CA SER A 160 -23.79 6.01 -17.75
C SER A 160 -24.48 7.36 -17.89
N GLY A 161 -23.83 8.43 -17.44
CA GLY A 161 -24.39 9.81 -17.54
C GLY A 161 -24.01 10.56 -18.81
N ILE A 162 -23.19 9.97 -19.71
CA ILE A 162 -22.80 10.63 -20.96
C ILE A 162 -23.99 10.69 -21.92
N VAL A 163 -24.34 11.89 -22.32
CA VAL A 163 -25.47 12.15 -23.25
C VAL A 163 -24.97 12.54 -24.64
N SER A 164 -25.72 12.13 -25.67
CA SER A 164 -25.50 12.57 -27.06
C SER A 164 -26.18 13.91 -27.32
N THR A 165 -25.52 14.77 -28.08
CA THR A 165 -26.06 16.09 -28.44
C THR A 165 -25.76 16.42 -29.90
N PRO A 166 -26.54 17.32 -30.54
CA PRO A 166 -26.43 17.63 -31.97
C PRO A 166 -25.08 18.26 -32.39
N THR A 167 -24.41 18.97 -31.46
CA THR A 167 -23.15 19.66 -31.77
C THR A 167 -22.07 19.30 -30.75
N TRP A 168 -20.81 19.20 -31.21
CA TRP A 168 -19.67 18.88 -30.36
C TRP A 168 -19.44 19.90 -29.23
N LYS A 169 -19.77 21.18 -29.47
CA LYS A 169 -19.65 22.23 -28.46
C LYS A 169 -20.64 22.02 -27.32
N LEU A 170 -21.90 21.74 -27.64
CA LEU A 170 -22.93 21.44 -26.66
C LEU A 170 -22.62 20.14 -25.92
N TRP A 171 -22.09 19.13 -26.65
CA TRP A 171 -21.68 17.86 -26.08
C TRP A 171 -20.59 18.04 -25.01
N LEU A 172 -19.54 18.84 -25.29
CA LEU A 172 -18.48 19.14 -24.30
C LEU A 172 -19.03 19.92 -23.10
N VAL A 173 -19.92 20.87 -23.31
CA VAL A 173 -20.50 21.65 -22.19
C VAL A 173 -21.34 20.74 -21.27
N GLN A 174 -22.16 19.87 -21.84
CA GLN A 174 -23.03 18.99 -21.07
C GLN A 174 -22.27 17.84 -20.39
N ASN A 175 -21.26 17.29 -21.04
CA ASN A 175 -20.52 16.13 -20.52
C ASN A 175 -19.20 16.48 -19.84
N GLY A 176 -18.77 17.74 -19.82
CA GLY A 176 -17.44 18.14 -19.42
C GLY A 176 -17.01 17.63 -18.02
N PHE A 177 -17.89 17.74 -17.03
CA PHE A 177 -17.62 17.25 -15.67
C PHE A 177 -17.55 15.71 -15.61
N LEU A 178 -18.43 15.02 -16.34
CA LEU A 178 -18.41 13.56 -16.42
C LEU A 178 -17.17 13.05 -17.18
N LEU A 179 -16.75 13.75 -18.23
CA LEU A 179 -15.50 13.45 -18.93
C LEU A 179 -14.27 13.64 -18.02
N ALA A 180 -14.26 14.69 -17.22
CA ALA A 180 -13.22 14.89 -16.22
C ALA A 180 -13.23 13.76 -15.17
N ALA A 181 -14.41 13.38 -14.67
CA ALA A 181 -14.54 12.24 -13.75
C ALA A 181 -14.07 10.92 -14.38
N LEU A 182 -14.46 10.65 -15.64
CA LEU A 182 -13.99 9.49 -16.43
C LEU A 182 -12.46 9.48 -16.57
N GLY A 183 -11.86 10.61 -16.92
CA GLY A 183 -10.41 10.74 -17.06
C GLY A 183 -9.69 10.44 -15.74
N VAL A 184 -10.14 11.05 -14.65
CA VAL A 184 -9.58 10.84 -13.32
C VAL A 184 -9.73 9.37 -12.87
N THR A 185 -10.96 8.85 -12.88
CA THR A 185 -11.22 7.48 -12.43
C THR A 185 -10.52 6.44 -13.32
N GLY A 186 -10.46 6.66 -14.63
CA GLY A 186 -9.79 5.77 -15.58
C GLY A 186 -8.28 5.70 -15.35
N VAL A 187 -7.61 6.84 -15.24
CA VAL A 187 -6.16 6.90 -15.00
C VAL A 187 -5.83 6.25 -13.66
N PHE A 188 -6.53 6.62 -12.60
CA PHE A 188 -6.27 6.03 -11.27
C PHE A 188 -6.63 4.54 -11.21
N SER A 189 -7.66 4.07 -11.93
CA SER A 189 -7.96 2.63 -12.04
C SER A 189 -6.78 1.86 -12.63
N GLY A 190 -6.20 2.33 -13.72
CA GLY A 190 -5.03 1.71 -14.34
C GLY A 190 -3.84 1.64 -13.38
N VAL A 191 -3.53 2.73 -12.69
CA VAL A 191 -2.44 2.77 -11.69
C VAL A 191 -2.71 1.80 -10.55
N VAL A 192 -3.92 1.81 -9.98
CA VAL A 192 -4.27 0.96 -8.83
C VAL A 192 -4.30 -0.52 -9.19
N VAL A 193 -4.77 -0.89 -10.40
CA VAL A 193 -4.71 -2.28 -10.90
C VAL A 193 -3.27 -2.78 -10.94
N LEU A 194 -2.35 -2.00 -11.52
CA LEU A 194 -0.94 -2.38 -11.61
C LEU A 194 -0.29 -2.49 -10.22
N LEU A 195 -0.53 -1.51 -9.34
CA LEU A 195 0.00 -1.54 -7.97
C LEU A 195 -0.54 -2.75 -7.19
N LEU A 196 -1.84 -2.98 -7.23
CA LEU A 196 -2.47 -4.12 -6.53
C LEU A 196 -1.92 -5.45 -7.05
N GLY A 197 -1.82 -5.61 -8.38
CA GLY A 197 -1.25 -6.81 -9.00
C GLY A 197 0.21 -7.06 -8.56
N CYS A 198 1.05 -6.03 -8.62
CA CYS A 198 2.44 -6.13 -8.17
C CYS A 198 2.54 -6.50 -6.68
N HIS A 199 1.77 -5.84 -5.81
CA HIS A 199 1.84 -6.12 -4.38
C HIS A 199 1.24 -7.48 -4.00
N LEU A 200 0.21 -7.97 -4.70
CA LEU A 200 -0.31 -9.33 -4.53
C LEU A 200 0.74 -10.37 -4.94
N TYR A 201 1.44 -10.16 -6.06
CA TYR A 201 2.56 -11.01 -6.46
C TYR A 201 3.67 -11.02 -5.40
N LEU A 202 4.09 -9.86 -4.90
CA LEU A 202 5.12 -9.78 -3.87
C LEU A 202 4.68 -10.43 -2.55
N ALA A 203 3.42 -10.27 -2.15
CA ALA A 203 2.85 -10.92 -0.98
C ALA A 203 2.80 -12.45 -1.16
N SER A 204 2.44 -12.94 -2.35
CA SER A 204 2.37 -14.37 -2.68
C SER A 204 3.73 -15.06 -2.63
N SER A 205 4.82 -14.35 -2.88
CA SER A 205 6.21 -14.82 -2.78
C SER A 205 6.91 -14.43 -1.49
N SER A 206 6.19 -13.85 -0.51
CA SER A 206 6.75 -13.33 0.76
C SER A 206 7.93 -12.38 0.56
N THR A 207 7.94 -11.59 -0.52
CA THR A 207 8.99 -10.63 -0.87
C THR A 207 8.48 -9.20 -0.67
N THR A 208 9.37 -8.23 -0.49
CA THR A 208 9.03 -6.81 -0.49
C THR A 208 9.52 -6.13 -1.77
N THR A 209 8.94 -4.98 -2.13
CA THR A 209 9.37 -4.18 -3.29
C THR A 209 10.87 -3.87 -3.21
N TRP A 210 11.36 -3.49 -2.02
CA TRP A 210 12.78 -3.22 -1.83
C TRP A 210 13.65 -4.47 -2.02
N GLU A 211 13.25 -5.63 -1.50
CA GLU A 211 13.97 -6.89 -1.68
C GLU A 211 14.00 -7.31 -3.14
N PHE A 212 12.88 -7.20 -3.84
CA PHE A 212 12.79 -7.49 -5.27
C PHE A 212 13.72 -6.60 -6.10
N MET A 213 13.66 -5.29 -5.90
CA MET A 213 14.44 -4.31 -6.67
C MET A 213 15.91 -4.24 -6.29
N SER A 214 16.28 -4.64 -5.09
CA SER A 214 17.64 -4.48 -4.55
C SER A 214 18.30 -5.77 -4.12
N ARG A 215 17.80 -6.93 -4.59
CA ARG A 215 18.23 -8.27 -4.20
C ARG A 215 19.76 -8.42 -4.15
N HIS A 216 20.45 -7.97 -5.19
CA HIS A 216 21.91 -8.04 -5.33
C HIS A 216 22.70 -7.21 -4.30
N ARG A 217 22.06 -6.25 -3.62
CA ARG A 217 22.67 -5.38 -2.60
C ARG A 217 22.40 -5.85 -1.18
N ILE A 218 21.48 -6.80 -1.00
CA ILE A 218 21.02 -7.25 0.30
C ILE A 218 21.84 -8.45 0.72
N SER A 219 22.56 -8.34 1.85
CA SER A 219 23.54 -9.34 2.30
C SER A 219 22.96 -10.75 2.45
N TYR A 220 21.76 -10.89 2.96
CA TYR A 220 21.10 -12.18 3.17
C TYR A 220 20.45 -12.77 1.90
N LEU A 221 20.36 -12.01 0.80
CA LEU A 221 19.80 -12.46 -0.48
C LEU A 221 20.84 -12.62 -1.59
N LYS A 222 21.94 -11.86 -1.54
CA LYS A 222 22.91 -11.82 -2.64
C LYS A 222 23.66 -13.14 -2.87
N HIS A 223 23.66 -14.03 -1.88
CA HIS A 223 24.31 -15.35 -1.92
C HIS A 223 23.29 -16.50 -2.10
N CYS A 224 22.01 -16.17 -2.26
CA CYS A 224 20.97 -17.12 -2.66
C CYS A 224 20.85 -17.12 -4.18
N ASP A 225 20.58 -18.28 -4.78
CA ASP A 225 20.27 -18.33 -6.20
C ASP A 225 19.12 -17.39 -6.55
N THR A 226 19.07 -16.93 -7.79
CA THR A 226 18.12 -15.88 -8.21
C THR A 226 16.67 -16.25 -7.97
N GLU A 227 16.36 -17.54 -7.93
CA GLU A 227 15.00 -18.07 -7.70
C GLU A 227 14.72 -18.43 -6.24
N GLU A 228 15.75 -18.57 -5.40
CA GLU A 228 15.57 -18.91 -3.99
C GLU A 228 15.19 -17.71 -3.13
N ASN A 229 14.00 -17.74 -2.54
CA ASN A 229 13.61 -16.82 -1.48
C ASN A 229 13.54 -17.57 -0.13
N PRO A 230 14.44 -17.28 0.83
CA PRO A 230 14.45 -17.98 2.11
C PRO A 230 13.22 -17.74 2.99
N PHE A 231 12.34 -16.81 2.60
CA PHE A 231 11.11 -16.49 3.32
C PHE A 231 9.86 -17.07 2.64
N ASP A 232 10.01 -17.70 1.48
CA ASP A 232 8.91 -18.30 0.75
C ASP A 232 8.50 -19.65 1.38
N ARG A 233 7.22 -19.74 1.75
CA ARG A 233 6.61 -20.94 2.34
C ARG A 233 5.52 -21.54 1.44
N GLY A 234 5.47 -21.07 0.20
CA GLY A 234 4.42 -21.39 -0.78
C GLY A 234 3.22 -20.44 -0.69
N LEU A 235 2.53 -20.29 -1.82
CA LEU A 235 1.47 -19.30 -2.07
C LEU A 235 0.47 -19.18 -0.92
N LEU A 236 -0.14 -20.26 -0.49
CA LEU A 236 -1.22 -20.22 0.52
C LEU A 236 -0.70 -19.80 1.89
N CYS A 237 0.47 -20.34 2.31
CA CYS A 237 1.08 -19.98 3.58
C CYS A 237 1.54 -18.52 3.58
N ASN A 238 2.12 -18.04 2.48
CA ASN A 238 2.57 -16.67 2.36
C ASN A 238 1.41 -15.66 2.45
N LEU A 239 0.31 -15.93 1.74
CA LEU A 239 -0.89 -15.09 1.80
C LEU A 239 -1.54 -15.13 3.19
N TRP A 240 -1.61 -16.31 3.81
CA TRP A 240 -2.09 -16.44 5.18
C TRP A 240 -1.24 -15.63 6.16
N ASP A 241 0.07 -15.80 6.11
CA ASP A 241 1.00 -15.06 6.96
C ASP A 241 0.90 -13.55 6.72
N PHE A 242 0.71 -13.14 5.47
CA PHE A 242 0.60 -11.73 5.11
C PHE A 242 -0.67 -11.07 5.65
N PHE A 243 -1.83 -11.70 5.50
CA PHE A 243 -3.12 -11.11 5.86
C PHE A 243 -3.54 -11.40 7.30
N CYS A 244 -3.27 -12.60 7.82
CA CYS A 244 -3.83 -13.10 9.07
C CYS A 244 -2.88 -13.00 10.27
N VAL A 245 -1.55 -13.03 10.05
CA VAL A 245 -0.59 -12.95 11.16
C VAL A 245 -0.36 -11.49 11.56
N CYS A 246 -0.82 -11.15 12.78
CA CYS A 246 -0.78 -9.77 13.29
C CYS A 246 0.40 -9.48 14.23
N ARG A 247 1.29 -10.45 14.46
CA ARG A 247 2.45 -10.31 15.35
C ARG A 247 3.70 -9.87 14.59
N THR A 248 4.62 -9.24 15.31
CA THR A 248 5.97 -8.98 14.82
C THR A 248 6.71 -10.30 14.62
N VAL A 249 7.30 -10.50 13.46
CA VAL A 249 8.02 -11.73 13.10
C VAL A 249 9.52 -11.55 13.35
N ALA A 250 10.13 -12.51 14.06
CA ALA A 250 11.59 -12.60 14.18
C ALA A 250 12.16 -13.27 12.91
N TRP A 251 12.40 -12.48 11.87
CA TRP A 251 12.83 -12.94 10.55
C TRP A 251 14.18 -13.66 10.59
N GLU A 252 15.02 -13.32 11.55
CA GLU A 252 16.30 -13.95 11.84
C GLU A 252 16.14 -15.44 12.14
N LYS A 253 15.14 -15.78 12.98
CA LYS A 253 14.84 -17.18 13.35
C LYS A 253 14.28 -17.95 12.15
N VAL A 254 13.45 -17.30 11.32
CA VAL A 254 12.95 -17.92 10.09
C VAL A 254 14.09 -18.23 9.13
N TYR A 255 14.98 -17.27 8.91
CA TYR A 255 16.12 -17.42 8.03
C TYR A 255 17.09 -18.52 8.52
N ALA A 256 17.44 -18.52 9.81
CA ALA A 256 18.33 -19.52 10.40
C ALA A 256 17.76 -20.94 10.25
N LYS A 257 16.45 -21.12 10.49
CA LYS A 257 15.78 -22.42 10.33
C LYS A 257 15.83 -22.95 8.90
N VAL A 258 15.56 -22.08 7.92
CA VAL A 258 15.58 -22.48 6.49
C VAL A 258 16.98 -22.87 6.06
N ARG A 259 18.01 -22.11 6.49
CA ARG A 259 19.41 -22.45 6.17
C ARG A 259 19.90 -23.72 6.84
N ALA A 260 19.48 -24.00 8.07
CA ALA A 260 19.81 -25.27 8.75
C ALA A 260 19.16 -26.49 8.09
N SER A 261 18.04 -26.32 7.39
CA SER A 261 17.35 -27.42 6.68
C SER A 261 17.91 -27.64 5.27
N ALA A 262 18.72 -26.73 4.73
CA ALA A 262 19.32 -26.79 3.40
C ALA A 262 20.75 -27.37 3.39
N VAL A 263 21.31 -27.66 4.57
CA VAL A 263 22.60 -28.35 4.81
C VAL A 263 22.32 -29.78 5.22
#